data_d4cd95f7d486dd1e94a2c447959a01d0
#
_entry.id   d4cd95f7d486dd1e94a2c447959a01d0
#
_cell.length_a   1.000
_cell.length_b   1.000
_cell.length_c   1.000
_cell.angle_alpha   90.00
_cell.angle_beta   90.00
_cell.angle_gamma   90.00
#
_symmetry.space_group_name_H-M   'P 1'
#
loop_
_entity.id
_entity.type
_entity.pdbx_description
1 polymer ?
#
loop_
_entity_poly.entity_id
_entity_poly.type
_entity_poly.pdbx_seq_one_letter_code
_entity_poly.pdbx_strand_id
1 'polypeptide(L)'
;MKIKLVTVGKLKEKYLKDGIAEYAKRLSRFSKLEIVELADEKTPDKASELENQQILEKEGSRILARVSEREFVVALAIEEKQFASEEFSSILNDITVRGFSDITFVIGGSLGMSPAVKKRANLLMSFGKLTLPHQLMRLVLVEQIYRAFMIQQGSPYHK
;
A
#
# COMPACT_ATOMS: atom_id res chain seq x y z
N MET A 1 3.19 7.55 14.97
CA MET A 1 2.63 6.49 14.12
C MET A 1 3.68 5.95 13.18
N LYS A 2 3.73 4.66 13.02
CA LYS A 2 4.59 3.99 12.05
C LYS A 2 3.75 3.56 10.85
N ILE A 3 4.27 3.83 9.65
CA ILE A 3 3.63 3.41 8.41
C ILE A 3 4.55 2.42 7.70
N LYS A 4 4.04 1.25 7.41
CA LYS A 4 4.75 0.21 6.69
C LYS A 4 4.08 0.00 5.34
N LEU A 5 4.88 -0.11 4.30
CA LEU A 5 4.44 -0.42 2.96
C LEU A 5 5.02 -1.78 2.57
N VAL A 6 4.16 -2.77 2.45
CA VAL A 6 4.55 -4.12 2.04
C VAL A 6 4.21 -4.28 0.56
N THR A 7 5.22 -4.53 -0.25
CA THR A 7 5.08 -4.60 -1.70
C THR A 7 5.71 -5.87 -2.24
N VAL A 8 5.16 -6.38 -3.35
CA VAL A 8 5.70 -7.53 -4.05
C VAL A 8 6.55 -7.03 -5.22
N GLY A 9 7.79 -7.48 -5.31
CA GLY A 9 8.75 -7.07 -6.31
C GLY A 9 9.66 -5.94 -5.87
N LYS A 10 10.75 -5.75 -6.61
CA LYS A 10 11.74 -4.71 -6.33
C LYS A 10 11.51 -3.47 -7.19
N LEU A 11 11.70 -2.32 -6.60
CA LEU A 11 11.68 -1.05 -7.30
C LEU A 11 12.98 -0.90 -8.10
N LYS A 12 12.88 -0.74 -9.43
CA LYS A 12 14.06 -0.70 -10.32
C LYS A 12 14.37 0.70 -10.86
N GLU A 13 13.33 1.48 -11.13
CA GLU A 13 13.48 2.76 -11.81
C GLU A 13 13.99 3.85 -10.86
N LYS A 14 15.09 4.50 -11.27
CA LYS A 14 15.72 5.55 -10.45
C LYS A 14 14.77 6.71 -10.14
N TYR A 15 13.96 7.13 -11.12
CA TYR A 15 13.04 8.26 -10.91
C TYR A 15 11.96 7.93 -9.88
N LEU A 16 11.53 6.67 -9.80
CA LEU A 16 10.57 6.23 -8.78
C LEU A 16 11.23 6.15 -7.41
N LYS A 17 12.47 5.64 -7.33
CA LYS A 17 13.24 5.62 -6.09
C LYS A 17 13.43 7.03 -5.54
N ASP A 18 13.81 7.96 -6.40
CA ASP A 18 14.05 9.36 -6.03
C ASP A 18 12.76 10.03 -5.58
N GLY A 19 11.63 9.79 -6.28
CA GLY A 19 10.33 10.32 -5.91
C GLY A 19 9.84 9.80 -4.56
N ILE A 20 9.95 8.51 -4.33
CA ILE A 20 9.56 7.88 -3.05
C ILE A 20 10.44 8.41 -1.92
N ALA A 21 11.76 8.53 -2.15
CA ALA A 21 12.67 9.06 -1.14
C ALA A 21 12.33 10.51 -0.76
N GLU A 22 11.94 11.34 -1.74
CA GLU A 22 11.52 12.72 -1.47
C GLU A 22 10.27 12.78 -0.58
N TYR A 23 9.25 11.99 -0.89
CA TYR A 23 8.04 11.97 -0.06
C TYR A 23 8.27 11.30 1.29
N ALA A 24 9.11 10.27 1.37
CA ALA A 24 9.50 9.67 2.64
C ALA A 24 10.19 10.69 3.55
N LYS A 25 11.05 11.54 2.97
CA LYS A 25 11.70 12.64 3.70
C LYS A 25 10.67 13.64 4.24
N ARG A 26 9.72 14.06 3.40
CA ARG A 26 8.65 14.97 3.82
C ARG A 26 7.79 14.35 4.92
N LEU A 27 7.48 13.05 4.79
CA LEU A 27 6.70 12.29 5.76
C LEU A 27 7.39 12.17 7.11
N SER A 28 8.71 12.20 7.17
CA SER A 28 9.48 11.97 8.40
C SER A 28 9.12 12.91 9.55
N ARG A 29 8.51 14.05 9.25
CA ARG A 29 8.01 15.00 10.25
C ARG A 29 6.79 14.47 11.01
N PHE A 30 6.04 13.54 10.43
CA PHE A 30 4.77 13.07 10.95
C PHE A 30 4.80 11.59 11.34
N SER A 31 5.60 10.81 10.63
CA SER A 31 5.56 9.36 10.73
C SER A 31 6.86 8.74 10.25
N LYS A 32 7.13 7.53 10.74
CA LYS A 32 8.25 6.73 10.25
C LYS A 32 7.73 5.80 9.16
N LEU A 33 8.25 5.94 7.95
CA LEU A 33 7.91 5.07 6.82
C LEU A 33 8.94 3.96 6.69
N GLU A 34 8.46 2.72 6.65
CA GLU A 34 9.25 1.53 6.33
C GLU A 34 8.69 0.89 5.08
N ILE A 35 9.57 0.59 4.12
CA ILE A 35 9.17 -0.10 2.89
C ILE A 35 9.78 -1.50 2.90
N VAL A 36 8.92 -2.50 2.79
CA VAL A 36 9.29 -3.92 2.77
C VAL A 36 9.01 -4.46 1.39
N GLU A 37 10.07 -4.79 0.66
CA GLU A 37 9.97 -5.39 -0.67
C GLU A 37 10.09 -6.90 -0.55
N LEU A 38 9.08 -7.62 -1.03
CA LEU A 38 9.05 -9.08 -1.02
C LEU A 38 9.37 -9.63 -2.41
N ALA A 39 9.95 -10.82 -2.44
CA ALA A 39 10.20 -11.48 -3.71
C ALA A 39 8.88 -11.77 -4.43
N ASP A 40 8.84 -11.46 -5.73
CA ASP A 40 7.73 -11.83 -6.59
C ASP A 40 7.94 -13.23 -7.17
N GLU A 41 6.83 -13.87 -7.52
CA GLU A 41 6.86 -15.11 -8.28
C GLU A 41 6.81 -14.79 -9.78
N LYS A 42 7.57 -15.54 -10.56
CA LYS A 42 7.54 -15.42 -12.01
C LYS A 42 6.21 -15.94 -12.53
N THR A 43 5.48 -15.10 -13.27
CA THR A 43 4.21 -15.48 -13.89
C THR A 43 4.47 -15.88 -15.34
N PRO A 44 4.20 -17.14 -15.73
CA PRO A 44 4.29 -17.55 -17.14
C PRO A 44 3.27 -16.79 -17.99
N ASP A 45 3.63 -16.48 -19.25
CA ASP A 45 2.75 -15.75 -20.18
C ASP A 45 1.40 -16.44 -20.42
N LYS A 46 1.38 -17.77 -20.37
CA LYS A 46 0.18 -18.59 -20.54
C LYS A 46 -0.10 -19.44 -19.32
N ALA A 47 -0.01 -18.81 -18.14
CA ALA A 47 -0.28 -19.51 -16.90
C ALA A 47 -1.76 -19.94 -16.83
N SER A 48 -2.00 -21.15 -16.33
CA SER A 48 -3.34 -21.62 -16.02
C SER A 48 -3.90 -20.89 -14.82
N GLU A 49 -5.22 -20.98 -14.63
CA GLU A 49 -5.88 -20.41 -13.44
C GLU A 49 -5.30 -21.01 -12.14
N LEU A 50 -5.02 -22.32 -12.14
CA LEU A 50 -4.42 -22.99 -10.99
C LEU A 50 -3.01 -22.45 -10.70
N GLU A 51 -2.19 -22.25 -11.72
CA GLU A 51 -0.85 -21.69 -11.56
C GLU A 51 -0.92 -20.27 -11.00
N ASN A 52 -1.86 -19.45 -11.47
CA ASN A 52 -2.07 -18.11 -10.97
C ASN A 52 -2.48 -18.11 -9.49
N GLN A 53 -3.37 -19.04 -9.09
CA GLN A 53 -3.74 -19.19 -7.69
C GLN A 53 -2.56 -19.58 -6.82
N GLN A 54 -1.70 -20.48 -7.28
CA GLN A 54 -0.51 -20.90 -6.55
C GLN A 54 0.47 -19.74 -6.36
N ILE A 55 0.64 -18.90 -7.39
CA ILE A 55 1.47 -17.71 -7.33
C ILE A 55 0.92 -16.74 -6.28
N LEU A 56 -0.39 -16.45 -6.34
CA LEU A 56 -1.04 -15.57 -5.38
C LEU A 56 -0.92 -16.08 -3.94
N GLU A 57 -1.06 -17.37 -3.72
CA GLU A 57 -0.92 -17.98 -2.40
C GLU A 57 0.49 -17.85 -1.85
N LYS A 58 1.51 -18.07 -2.68
CA LYS A 58 2.91 -17.91 -2.27
C LYS A 58 3.24 -16.47 -1.92
N GLU A 59 2.87 -15.54 -2.78
CA GLU A 59 3.07 -14.11 -2.54
C GLU A 59 2.28 -13.64 -1.32
N GLY A 60 1.05 -14.12 -1.18
CA GLY A 60 0.18 -13.83 -0.05
C GLY A 60 0.75 -14.30 1.28
N SER A 61 1.34 -15.49 1.32
CA SER A 61 1.99 -16.01 2.52
C SER A 61 3.18 -15.16 2.93
N ARG A 62 3.95 -14.66 1.98
CA ARG A 62 5.07 -13.74 2.26
C ARG A 62 4.58 -12.42 2.83
N ILE A 63 3.48 -11.89 2.29
CA ILE A 63 2.86 -10.66 2.79
C ILE A 63 2.39 -10.86 4.22
N LEU A 64 1.63 -11.92 4.48
CA LEU A 64 1.06 -12.19 5.80
C LEU A 64 2.13 -12.43 6.87
N ALA A 65 3.27 -13.00 6.49
CA ALA A 65 4.41 -13.20 7.39
C ALA A 65 5.03 -11.88 7.88
N ARG A 66 4.77 -10.76 7.18
CA ARG A 66 5.29 -9.43 7.52
C ARG A 66 4.26 -8.54 8.20
N VAL A 67 3.11 -9.07 8.55
CA VAL A 67 2.01 -8.33 9.17
C VAL A 67 1.66 -8.98 10.50
N SER A 68 1.66 -8.17 11.57
CA SER A 68 1.21 -8.64 12.89
C SER A 68 -0.28 -8.38 13.10
N GLU A 69 -0.86 -9.04 14.09
CA GLU A 69 -2.26 -8.88 14.44
C GLU A 69 -2.61 -7.47 14.94
N ARG A 70 -1.62 -6.74 15.44
CA ARG A 70 -1.81 -5.40 16.03
C ARG A 70 -1.84 -4.28 14.99
N GLU A 71 -1.43 -4.57 13.77
CA GLU A 71 -1.38 -3.58 12.71
C GLU A 71 -2.75 -3.39 12.06
N PHE A 72 -3.08 -2.15 11.73
CA PHE A 72 -4.21 -1.88 10.85
C PHE A 72 -3.74 -2.03 9.41
N VAL A 73 -4.34 -2.97 8.68
CA VAL A 73 -3.92 -3.30 7.33
C VAL A 73 -4.88 -2.72 6.31
N VAL A 74 -4.31 -1.96 5.37
CA VAL A 74 -5.01 -1.41 4.21
C VAL A 74 -4.45 -2.10 2.97
N ALA A 75 -5.29 -2.83 2.25
CA ALA A 75 -4.88 -3.49 1.03
C ALA A 75 -5.45 -2.75 -0.18
N LEU A 76 -4.59 -2.51 -1.18
CA LEU A 76 -4.97 -1.80 -2.39
C LEU A 76 -5.38 -2.79 -3.48
N ALA A 77 -6.60 -2.65 -3.97
CA ALA A 77 -7.13 -3.47 -5.06
C ALA A 77 -8.02 -2.60 -5.96
N ILE A 78 -7.88 -2.77 -7.27
CA ILE A 78 -8.52 -1.89 -8.25
C ILE A 78 -10.04 -1.92 -8.20
N GLU A 79 -10.63 -3.06 -7.85
CA GLU A 79 -12.07 -3.30 -7.80
C GLU A 79 -12.74 -2.79 -6.51
N GLU A 80 -11.95 -2.29 -5.57
CA GLU A 80 -12.45 -1.92 -4.25
C GLU A 80 -12.94 -0.46 -4.19
N LYS A 81 -13.40 -0.04 -3.01
CA LYS A 81 -13.97 1.28 -2.77
C LYS A 81 -12.94 2.39 -3.00
N GLN A 82 -13.36 3.45 -3.69
CA GLN A 82 -12.56 4.64 -3.93
C GLN A 82 -12.86 5.71 -2.89
N PHE A 83 -11.84 6.49 -2.54
CA PHE A 83 -11.95 7.59 -1.59
C PHE A 83 -11.34 8.86 -2.17
N ALA A 84 -11.92 10.00 -1.84
CA ALA A 84 -11.27 11.29 -2.07
C ALA A 84 -10.09 11.46 -1.09
N SER A 85 -9.15 12.34 -1.41
CA SER A 85 -7.99 12.58 -0.55
C SER A 85 -8.38 13.04 0.86
N GLU A 86 -9.44 13.84 0.97
CA GLU A 86 -9.96 14.31 2.26
C GLU A 86 -10.55 13.14 3.08
N GLU A 87 -11.25 12.24 2.42
CA GLU A 87 -11.79 11.03 3.07
C GLU A 87 -10.65 10.12 3.54
N PHE A 88 -9.63 9.95 2.70
CA PHE A 88 -8.45 9.16 3.05
C PHE A 88 -7.72 9.75 4.28
N SER A 89 -7.59 11.08 4.31
CA SER A 89 -7.01 11.78 5.46
C SER A 89 -7.81 11.51 6.74
N SER A 90 -9.14 11.57 6.66
CA SER A 90 -10.02 11.29 7.79
C SER A 90 -9.87 9.84 8.27
N ILE A 91 -9.77 8.89 7.34
CA ILE A 91 -9.58 7.48 7.66
C ILE A 91 -8.28 7.27 8.44
N LEU A 92 -7.16 7.87 8.00
CA LEU A 92 -5.88 7.75 8.69
C LEU A 92 -5.96 8.34 10.10
N ASN A 93 -6.63 9.47 10.25
CA ASN A 93 -6.83 10.08 11.56
C ASN A 93 -7.66 9.18 12.47
N ASP A 94 -8.75 8.62 11.96
CA ASP A 94 -9.62 7.72 12.72
C ASP A 94 -8.89 6.47 13.20
N ILE A 95 -8.02 5.90 12.37
CA ILE A 95 -7.20 4.75 12.73
C ILE A 95 -6.33 5.09 13.95
N THR A 96 -5.71 6.26 13.93
CA THR A 96 -4.90 6.76 15.04
C THR A 96 -5.73 6.96 16.31
N VAL A 97 -6.89 7.59 16.19
CA VAL A 97 -7.80 7.85 17.33
C VAL A 97 -8.29 6.53 17.94
N ARG A 98 -8.47 5.50 17.13
CA ARG A 98 -8.85 4.16 17.61
C ARG A 98 -7.73 3.43 18.35
N GLY A 99 -6.54 4.00 18.42
CA GLY A 99 -5.44 3.48 19.20
C GLY A 99 -4.44 2.61 18.44
N PHE A 100 -4.54 2.53 17.12
CA PHE A 100 -3.53 1.83 16.32
C PHE A 100 -2.28 2.70 16.21
N SER A 101 -1.12 2.12 16.54
CA SER A 101 0.18 2.78 16.39
C SER A 101 0.83 2.51 15.03
N ASP A 102 0.41 1.44 14.37
CA ASP A 102 1.01 0.98 13.12
C ASP A 102 -0.06 0.77 12.05
N ILE A 103 0.17 1.36 10.88
CA ILE A 103 -0.65 1.14 9.69
C ILE A 103 0.23 0.49 8.63
N THR A 104 -0.26 -0.61 8.05
CA THR A 104 0.43 -1.32 6.98
C THR A 104 -0.39 -1.27 5.71
N PHE A 105 0.21 -0.73 4.65
CA PHE A 105 -0.38 -0.75 3.32
C PHE A 105 0.21 -1.91 2.53
N VAL A 106 -0.63 -2.62 1.80
CA VAL A 106 -0.22 -3.76 0.98
C VAL A 106 -0.50 -3.46 -0.48
N ILE A 107 0.54 -3.59 -1.30
CA ILE A 107 0.43 -3.54 -2.76
C ILE A 107 0.86 -4.90 -3.29
N GLY A 108 -0.06 -5.59 -3.97
CA GLY A 108 0.20 -6.90 -4.55
C GLY A 108 1.08 -6.84 -5.80
N GLY A 109 1.38 -8.02 -6.34
CA GLY A 109 2.11 -8.15 -7.60
C GLY A 109 1.21 -8.03 -8.83
N SER A 110 1.68 -8.53 -9.96
CA SER A 110 0.99 -8.40 -11.26
C SER A 110 -0.38 -9.09 -11.29
N LEU A 111 -0.59 -10.12 -10.49
CA LEU A 111 -1.87 -10.84 -10.40
C LEU A 111 -2.79 -10.29 -9.31
N GLY A 112 -2.39 -9.26 -8.60
CA GLY A 112 -3.15 -8.70 -7.49
C GLY A 112 -2.82 -9.36 -6.15
N MET A 113 -3.83 -9.61 -5.34
CA MET A 113 -3.67 -10.18 -4.00
C MET A 113 -4.50 -11.44 -3.80
N SER A 114 -3.99 -12.34 -2.96
CA SER A 114 -4.71 -13.56 -2.60
C SER A 114 -5.95 -13.25 -1.74
N PRO A 115 -6.95 -14.16 -1.75
CA PRO A 115 -8.10 -14.02 -0.85
C PRO A 115 -7.72 -13.91 0.62
N ALA A 116 -6.68 -14.63 1.05
CA ALA A 116 -6.21 -14.60 2.45
C ALA A 116 -5.70 -13.20 2.85
N VAL A 117 -4.98 -12.51 1.96
CA VAL A 117 -4.53 -11.14 2.22
C VAL A 117 -5.72 -10.19 2.31
N LYS A 118 -6.67 -10.30 1.39
CA LYS A 118 -7.89 -9.47 1.41
C LYS A 118 -8.69 -9.69 2.68
N LYS A 119 -8.80 -10.94 3.13
CA LYS A 119 -9.51 -11.28 4.37
C LYS A 119 -8.82 -10.70 5.61
N ARG A 120 -7.49 -10.66 5.63
CA ARG A 120 -6.73 -10.08 6.74
C ARG A 120 -6.86 -8.56 6.79
N ALA A 121 -7.04 -7.90 5.66
CA ALA A 121 -7.11 -6.45 5.59
C ALA A 121 -8.28 -5.91 6.41
N ASN A 122 -8.02 -4.82 7.14
CA ASN A 122 -9.04 -4.08 7.87
C ASN A 122 -9.79 -3.13 6.93
N LEU A 123 -9.14 -2.70 5.87
CA LEU A 123 -9.73 -1.85 4.85
C LEU A 123 -9.19 -2.26 3.47
N LEU A 124 -10.11 -2.39 2.52
CA LEU A 124 -9.79 -2.57 1.10
C LEU A 124 -10.11 -1.26 0.39
N MET A 125 -9.16 -0.76 -0.41
CA MET A 125 -9.39 0.50 -1.13
C MET A 125 -8.77 0.48 -2.52
N SER A 126 -9.26 1.36 -3.38
CA SER A 126 -8.77 1.55 -4.75
C SER A 126 -8.43 3.00 -5.01
N PHE A 127 -7.39 3.24 -5.81
CA PHE A 127 -7.04 4.57 -6.32
C PHE A 127 -7.75 4.91 -7.63
N GLY A 128 -8.62 4.03 -8.10
CA GLY A 128 -9.40 4.26 -9.31
C GLY A 128 -9.44 3.05 -10.23
N LYS A 129 -10.17 3.19 -11.31
CA LYS A 129 -10.39 2.10 -12.27
C LYS A 129 -9.26 1.91 -13.28
N LEU A 130 -8.37 2.88 -13.38
CA LEU A 130 -7.21 2.76 -14.25
C LEU A 130 -6.17 1.84 -13.63
N THR A 131 -5.62 0.92 -14.41
CA THR A 131 -4.54 0.08 -13.97
C THR A 131 -3.23 0.87 -14.04
N LEU A 132 -2.53 0.97 -12.91
CA LEU A 132 -1.22 1.58 -12.84
C LEU A 132 -0.16 0.52 -12.63
N PRO A 133 1.07 0.70 -13.17
CA PRO A 133 2.17 -0.15 -12.78
C PRO A 133 2.31 -0.17 -11.26
N HIS A 134 2.45 -1.35 -10.67
CA HIS A 134 2.52 -1.45 -9.20
C HIS A 134 3.72 -0.70 -8.60
N GLN A 135 4.79 -0.50 -9.35
CA GLN A 135 5.92 0.32 -8.90
C GLN A 135 5.57 1.81 -8.83
N LEU A 136 4.84 2.32 -9.83
CA LEU A 136 4.33 3.70 -9.82
C LEU A 136 3.30 3.88 -8.70
N MET A 137 2.50 2.88 -8.44
CA MET A 137 1.50 2.93 -7.35
C MET A 137 2.13 3.20 -5.99
N ARG A 138 3.35 2.72 -5.75
CA ARG A 138 4.09 3.02 -4.51
C ARG A 138 4.29 4.51 -4.33
N LEU A 139 4.71 5.19 -5.40
CA LEU A 139 4.93 6.64 -5.37
C LEU A 139 3.61 7.38 -5.14
N VAL A 140 2.56 6.99 -5.86
CA VAL A 140 1.22 7.58 -5.71
C VAL A 140 0.73 7.43 -4.27
N LEU A 141 0.88 6.25 -3.70
CA LEU A 141 0.46 5.98 -2.32
C LEU A 141 1.22 6.83 -1.31
N VAL A 142 2.54 6.88 -1.42
CA VAL A 142 3.38 7.65 -0.48
C VAL A 142 3.06 9.14 -0.56
N GLU A 143 2.81 9.66 -1.76
CA GLU A 143 2.36 11.04 -1.93
C GLU A 143 1.00 11.27 -1.26
N GLN A 144 0.05 10.37 -1.43
CA GLN A 144 -1.27 10.50 -0.81
C GLN A 144 -1.22 10.38 0.72
N ILE A 145 -0.34 9.58 1.26
CA ILE A 145 -0.12 9.51 2.71
C ILE A 145 0.42 10.85 3.21
N TYR A 146 1.41 11.42 2.52
CA TYR A 146 1.93 12.74 2.86
C TYR A 146 0.81 13.79 2.78
N ARG A 147 0.03 13.79 1.70
CA ARG A 147 -1.10 14.70 1.51
C ARG A 147 -2.12 14.59 2.64
N ALA A 148 -2.38 13.37 3.11
CA ALA A 148 -3.31 13.13 4.22
C ALA A 148 -2.86 13.85 5.49
N PHE A 149 -1.57 13.78 5.83
CA PHE A 149 -1.03 14.49 6.99
C PHE A 149 -1.06 16.01 6.78
N MET A 150 -0.80 16.47 5.56
CA MET A 150 -0.87 17.92 5.27
C MET A 150 -2.30 18.45 5.38
N ILE A 151 -3.30 17.68 4.98
CA ILE A 151 -4.71 18.02 5.18
C ILE A 151 -5.02 18.13 6.67
N GLN A 152 -4.56 17.18 7.48
CA GLN A 152 -4.77 17.18 8.92
C GLN A 152 -4.16 18.41 9.60
N GLN A 153 -3.06 18.91 9.06
CA GLN A 153 -2.39 20.12 9.57
C GLN A 153 -3.03 21.43 9.08
N GLY A 154 -4.05 21.36 8.23
CA GLY A 154 -4.62 22.57 7.63
C GLY A 154 -3.70 23.27 6.64
N SER A 155 -2.72 22.55 6.09
CA SER A 155 -1.76 23.10 5.16
C SER A 155 -2.38 23.42 3.79
N PRO A 156 -1.90 24.46 3.08
CA PRO A 156 -2.35 24.77 1.72
C PRO A 156 -1.82 23.80 0.64
N TYR A 157 -1.08 22.77 1.01
CA TYR A 157 -0.57 21.77 0.06
C TYR A 157 -1.68 21.14 -0.77
N HIS A 158 -2.77 20.74 -0.12
CA HIS A 158 -3.95 20.20 -0.80
C HIS A 158 -4.90 21.33 -1.20
N LYS A 159 -5.28 21.33 -2.47
CA LYS A 159 -6.18 22.36 -3.01
C LYS A 159 -7.38 21.76 -3.70
#